data_3e55134d0eea86be8fffb8c10f6a0f4d
#
_entry.id   3e55134d0eea86be8fffb8c10f6a0f4d
#
_cell.length_a   1.000
_cell.length_b   1.000
_cell.length_c   1.000
_cell.angle_alpha   90.00
_cell.angle_beta   90.00
_cell.angle_gamma   90.00
#
_symmetry.space_group_name_H-M   'P 1'
#
loop_
_entity.id
_entity.type
_entity.pdbx_description
1 polymer ?
#
loop_
_entity_poly.entity_id
_entity_poly.type
_entity_poly.pdbx_seq_one_letter_code
_entity_poly.pdbx_strand_id
1 'polypeptide(L)'
;MDLIKKTFGYIISFKIIDDTLIDIGEILSNKGMSTSRQDCLEILESHKIYSLQNFKPQALKLVFLFIKISLKDNLISDEELKSIRFLKLLFDIEEGEFINDKELSKEVSSIIKLQLDMMYQDDNYIDKDESIHKVNLQDAFGLNYDEFLLLSNQIVLDSLNRGDNWIEIDSFITTNAYYSWVEANESSINFELQETEIRSRHIEQSIKDDVWNRDNGKCVECGSNEKLEFDHIIPFSKGGSNTYRNIQLLCEPCNRTKSDKIG
;
A
#
# COMPACT_ATOMS: atom_id res chain seq x y z
N MET A 1 -7.82 6.83 23.40
CA MET A 1 -7.11 5.73 24.11
C MET A 1 -6.06 5.23 23.15
N ASP A 2 -4.81 5.11 23.56
CA ASP A 2 -3.72 4.70 22.66
C ASP A 2 -4.01 3.30 22.09
N LEU A 3 -4.12 3.21 20.78
CA LEU A 3 -4.52 1.99 20.06
C LEU A 3 -3.50 0.87 20.28
N ILE A 4 -2.22 1.20 20.35
CA ILE A 4 -1.15 0.25 20.63
C ILE A 4 -1.38 -0.40 21.99
N LYS A 5 -1.65 0.38 23.03
CA LYS A 5 -1.93 -0.13 24.37
C LYS A 5 -3.10 -1.13 24.37
N LYS A 6 -4.18 -0.75 23.71
CA LYS A 6 -5.38 -1.58 23.62
C LYS A 6 -5.10 -2.90 22.89
N THR A 7 -4.45 -2.82 21.73
CA THR A 7 -4.20 -3.98 20.87
C THR A 7 -3.20 -4.94 21.49
N PHE A 8 -2.10 -4.43 22.06
CA PHE A 8 -1.13 -5.29 22.75
C PHE A 8 -1.67 -5.89 24.04
N GLY A 9 -2.48 -5.15 24.81
CA GLY A 9 -3.21 -5.72 25.94
C GLY A 9 -4.09 -6.91 25.53
N TYR A 10 -4.70 -6.84 24.34
CA TYR A 10 -5.46 -7.96 23.78
C TYR A 10 -4.54 -9.09 23.31
N ILE A 11 -3.47 -8.81 22.56
CA ILE A 11 -2.51 -9.81 22.06
C ILE A 11 -1.92 -10.65 23.19
N ILE A 12 -1.47 -10.02 24.26
CA ILE A 12 -0.87 -10.70 25.42
C ILE A 12 -1.85 -11.70 26.07
N SER A 13 -3.14 -11.38 26.07
CA SER A 13 -4.16 -12.24 26.66
C SER A 13 -4.28 -13.62 26.00
N PHE A 14 -3.76 -13.79 24.78
CA PHE A 14 -3.79 -15.04 24.01
C PHE A 14 -2.58 -15.96 24.22
N LYS A 15 -1.69 -15.69 25.19
CA LYS A 15 -0.48 -16.48 25.46
C LYS A 15 0.31 -16.77 24.19
N ILE A 16 0.98 -15.77 23.68
CA ILE A 16 2.04 -15.95 22.68
C ILE A 16 3.11 -16.84 23.33
N ILE A 17 3.58 -17.85 22.61
CA ILE A 17 4.44 -18.93 23.14
C ILE A 17 5.86 -18.44 23.45
N ASP A 18 6.27 -17.26 22.99
CA ASP A 18 7.61 -16.71 23.15
C ASP A 18 7.64 -15.67 24.29
N ASP A 19 8.38 -15.95 25.37
CA ASP A 19 8.47 -15.07 26.53
C ASP A 19 8.99 -13.66 26.15
N THR A 20 9.89 -13.55 25.19
CA THR A 20 10.39 -12.27 24.72
C THR A 20 9.30 -11.43 24.07
N LEU A 21 8.44 -12.07 23.29
CA LEU A 21 7.28 -11.40 22.65
C LEU A 21 6.25 -10.96 23.69
N ILE A 22 6.09 -11.72 24.76
CA ILE A 22 5.20 -11.34 25.86
C ILE A 22 5.72 -10.08 26.53
N ASP A 23 7.01 -10.04 26.92
CA ASP A 23 7.59 -8.90 27.63
C ASP A 23 7.62 -7.64 26.74
N ILE A 24 7.94 -7.76 25.45
CA ILE A 24 7.83 -6.67 24.48
C ILE A 24 6.36 -6.22 24.31
N GLY A 25 5.44 -7.15 24.24
CA GLY A 25 4.00 -6.85 24.20
C GLY A 25 3.52 -6.11 25.45
N GLU A 26 4.01 -6.50 26.65
CA GLU A 26 3.67 -5.84 27.91
C GLU A 26 4.14 -4.38 27.93
N ILE A 27 5.37 -4.09 27.49
CA ILE A 27 5.83 -2.70 27.46
C ILE A 27 5.06 -1.86 26.45
N LEU A 28 4.71 -2.43 25.29
CA LEU A 28 3.85 -1.77 24.30
C LEU A 28 2.44 -1.54 24.84
N SER A 29 1.88 -2.48 25.59
CA SER A 29 0.59 -2.32 26.28
C SER A 29 0.62 -1.23 27.33
N ASN A 30 1.72 -1.07 28.04
CA ASN A 30 1.87 -0.08 29.10
C ASN A 30 2.18 1.33 28.57
N LYS A 31 3.16 1.45 27.67
CA LYS A 31 3.67 2.74 27.16
C LYS A 31 3.01 3.19 25.84
N GLY A 32 2.54 2.25 25.00
CA GLY A 32 1.97 2.56 23.70
C GLY A 32 2.95 3.26 22.78
N MET A 33 2.53 4.32 22.11
CA MET A 33 3.40 5.14 21.23
C MET A 33 4.52 5.88 21.96
N SER A 34 4.58 5.84 23.29
CA SER A 34 5.70 6.37 24.07
C SER A 34 6.82 5.36 24.32
N THR A 35 6.68 4.13 23.79
CA THR A 35 7.73 3.12 23.87
C THR A 35 8.92 3.54 23.02
N SER A 36 10.10 3.48 23.61
CA SER A 36 11.36 3.80 22.92
C SER A 36 12.11 2.54 22.48
N ARG A 37 13.04 2.69 21.54
CA ARG A 37 13.97 1.60 21.17
C ARG A 37 14.78 1.12 22.36
N GLN A 38 15.15 2.02 23.28
CA GLN A 38 15.91 1.69 24.49
C GLN A 38 15.09 0.78 25.41
N ASP A 39 13.81 1.05 25.59
CA ASP A 39 12.92 0.19 26.38
C ASP A 39 12.87 -1.25 25.83
N CYS A 40 12.81 -1.37 24.50
CA CYS A 40 12.83 -2.69 23.85
C CYS A 40 14.19 -3.39 24.04
N LEU A 41 15.30 -2.65 23.87
CA LEU A 41 16.65 -3.23 24.03
C LEU A 41 16.89 -3.75 25.44
N GLU A 42 16.45 -3.04 26.48
CA GLU A 42 16.57 -3.48 27.88
C GLU A 42 15.85 -4.84 28.11
N ILE A 43 14.67 -5.00 27.52
CA ILE A 43 13.95 -6.28 27.57
C ILE A 43 14.70 -7.35 26.79
N LEU A 44 15.14 -7.04 25.56
CA LEU A 44 15.85 -8.00 24.71
C LEU A 44 17.16 -8.49 25.36
N GLU A 45 17.90 -7.60 26.03
CA GLU A 45 19.11 -7.96 26.79
C GLU A 45 18.82 -8.96 27.89
N SER A 46 17.68 -8.83 28.60
CA SER A 46 17.27 -9.80 29.63
C SER A 46 17.04 -11.21 29.06
N HIS A 47 16.65 -11.28 27.79
CA HIS A 47 16.49 -12.51 27.01
C HIS A 47 17.75 -12.90 26.21
N LYS A 48 18.89 -12.27 26.47
CA LYS A 48 20.18 -12.50 25.77
C LYS A 48 20.15 -12.19 24.28
N ILE A 49 19.29 -11.27 23.85
CA ILE A 49 19.19 -10.72 22.51
C ILE A 49 19.79 -9.32 22.54
N TYR A 50 20.92 -9.12 21.91
CA TYR A 50 21.73 -7.90 22.07
C TYR A 50 21.54 -6.86 20.97
N SER A 51 20.60 -7.08 20.05
CA SER A 51 20.28 -6.11 19.00
C SER A 51 18.86 -6.30 18.47
N LEU A 52 18.28 -5.20 17.96
CA LEU A 52 16.98 -5.26 17.25
C LEU A 52 17.08 -6.14 16.00
N GLN A 53 18.24 -6.20 15.34
CA GLN A 53 18.44 -7.05 14.16
C GLN A 53 18.29 -8.54 14.48
N ASN A 54 18.76 -8.98 15.66
CA ASN A 54 18.58 -10.37 16.07
C ASN A 54 17.14 -10.69 16.47
N PHE A 55 16.36 -9.68 16.83
CA PHE A 55 14.93 -9.79 17.16
C PHE A 55 14.02 -9.58 15.94
N LYS A 56 14.55 -9.15 14.79
CA LYS A 56 13.79 -8.78 13.61
C LYS A 56 12.75 -9.83 13.17
N PRO A 57 13.03 -11.14 13.12
CA PRO A 57 12.04 -12.15 12.74
C PRO A 57 10.83 -12.18 13.68
N GLN A 58 11.04 -12.02 14.97
CA GLN A 58 9.97 -11.96 15.97
C GLN A 58 9.21 -10.63 15.87
N ALA A 59 9.92 -9.53 15.66
CA ALA A 59 9.32 -8.21 15.46
C ALA A 59 8.40 -8.18 14.23
N LEU A 60 8.82 -8.77 13.11
CA LEU A 60 7.99 -8.91 11.92
C LEU A 60 6.68 -9.65 12.22
N LYS A 61 6.74 -10.78 12.92
CA LYS A 61 5.54 -11.54 13.32
C LYS A 61 4.63 -10.73 14.25
N LEU A 62 5.21 -9.98 15.18
CA LEU A 62 4.46 -9.14 16.12
C LEU A 62 3.70 -8.00 15.41
N VAL A 63 4.40 -7.28 14.52
CA VAL A 63 3.80 -6.18 13.75
C VAL A 63 2.79 -6.72 12.73
N PHE A 64 3.07 -7.86 12.12
CA PHE A 64 2.13 -8.54 11.23
C PHE A 64 0.82 -8.93 11.96
N LEU A 65 0.92 -9.44 13.18
CA LEU A 65 -0.25 -9.75 14.01
C LEU A 65 -1.05 -8.46 14.34
N PHE A 66 -0.36 -7.34 14.61
CA PHE A 66 -1.01 -6.05 14.82
C PHE A 66 -1.79 -5.62 13.56
N ILE A 67 -1.19 -5.73 12.37
CA ILE A 67 -1.85 -5.43 11.09
C ILE A 67 -3.10 -6.32 10.90
N LYS A 68 -2.99 -7.63 11.16
CA LYS A 68 -4.14 -8.54 11.05
C LYS A 68 -5.29 -8.18 12.00
N ILE A 69 -4.98 -7.66 13.17
CA ILE A 69 -5.99 -7.20 14.12
C ILE A 69 -6.64 -5.90 13.65
N SER A 70 -5.86 -4.99 13.07
CA SER A 70 -6.36 -3.74 12.48
C SER A 70 -7.30 -3.99 11.29
N LEU A 71 -7.12 -5.09 10.57
CA LEU A 71 -7.95 -5.46 9.43
C LEU A 71 -9.26 -6.19 9.79
N LYS A 72 -9.65 -6.25 11.08
CA LYS A 72 -10.87 -6.98 11.49
C LYS A 72 -12.17 -6.39 10.96
N ASP A 73 -12.20 -5.10 10.71
CA ASP A 73 -13.33 -4.37 10.12
C ASP A 73 -13.13 -4.12 8.61
N ASN A 74 -12.14 -4.78 8.00
CA ASN A 74 -11.78 -4.69 6.59
C ASN A 74 -11.29 -3.31 6.12
N LEU A 75 -10.94 -2.42 7.03
CA LEU A 75 -10.38 -1.10 6.72
C LEU A 75 -9.19 -0.83 7.64
N ILE A 76 -8.20 -0.10 7.16
CA ILE A 76 -7.12 0.44 7.98
C ILE A 76 -7.36 1.94 8.13
N SER A 77 -7.76 2.36 9.33
CA SER A 77 -7.94 3.75 9.69
C SER A 77 -6.59 4.50 9.76
N ASP A 78 -6.65 5.82 9.72
CA ASP A 78 -5.46 6.67 9.88
C ASP A 78 -4.74 6.46 11.23
N GLU A 79 -5.50 6.16 12.29
CA GLU A 79 -4.94 5.90 13.61
C GLU A 79 -4.20 4.55 13.65
N GLU A 80 -4.76 3.54 12.99
CA GLU A 80 -4.12 2.23 12.84
C GLU A 80 -2.87 2.30 11.98
N LEU A 81 -2.94 3.01 10.85
CA LEU A 81 -1.79 3.20 9.99
C LEU A 81 -0.65 3.96 10.71
N LYS A 82 -0.99 4.99 11.48
CA LYS A 82 -0.03 5.69 12.36
C LYS A 82 0.65 4.74 13.34
N SER A 83 -0.14 3.85 13.96
CA SER A 83 0.36 2.87 14.92
C SER A 83 1.26 1.83 14.24
N ILE A 84 0.89 1.35 13.06
CA ILE A 84 1.69 0.42 12.25
C ILE A 84 3.03 1.06 11.85
N ARG A 85 3.01 2.29 11.35
CA ARG A 85 4.23 3.05 11.02
C ARG A 85 5.15 3.23 12.22
N PHE A 86 4.56 3.56 13.38
CA PHE A 86 5.34 3.66 14.62
C PHE A 86 6.02 2.34 14.97
N LEU A 87 5.31 1.21 14.92
CA LEU A 87 5.88 -0.12 15.20
C LEU A 87 6.96 -0.51 14.20
N LYS A 88 6.75 -0.23 12.91
CA LYS A 88 7.79 -0.45 11.88
C LYS A 88 9.05 0.36 12.18
N LEU A 89 8.92 1.63 12.54
CA LEU A 89 10.04 2.48 12.93
C LEU A 89 10.72 1.99 14.22
N LEU A 90 9.94 1.57 15.22
CA LEU A 90 10.45 1.09 16.51
C LEU A 90 11.37 -0.12 16.32
N PHE A 91 10.97 -1.07 15.48
CA PHE A 91 11.66 -2.32 15.22
C PHE A 91 12.53 -2.32 13.97
N ASP A 92 12.70 -1.17 13.33
CA ASP A 92 13.55 -1.01 12.14
C ASP A 92 13.11 -1.90 10.97
N ILE A 93 11.78 -2.02 10.77
CA ILE A 93 11.19 -2.79 9.68
C ILE A 93 11.12 -1.92 8.43
N GLU A 94 11.78 -2.36 7.37
CA GLU A 94 11.90 -1.69 6.09
C GLU A 94 10.87 -2.20 5.07
N GLU A 95 10.81 -1.53 3.92
CA GLU A 95 9.99 -1.97 2.78
C GLU A 95 10.44 -3.34 2.28
N GLY A 96 9.49 -4.16 1.85
CA GLY A 96 9.73 -5.50 1.32
C GLY A 96 9.97 -6.58 2.37
N GLU A 97 10.20 -6.26 3.65
CA GLU A 97 10.57 -7.29 4.63
C GLU A 97 9.45 -8.29 4.90
N PHE A 98 8.19 -7.89 4.90
CA PHE A 98 7.06 -8.81 5.07
C PHE A 98 6.89 -9.76 3.89
N ILE A 99 7.05 -9.26 2.66
CA ILE A 99 6.88 -10.07 1.45
C ILE A 99 8.09 -10.97 1.18
N ASN A 100 9.26 -10.57 1.66
CA ASN A 100 10.49 -11.34 1.53
C ASN A 100 10.66 -12.39 2.64
N ASP A 101 9.89 -12.30 3.73
CA ASP A 101 9.88 -13.34 4.76
C ASP A 101 9.16 -14.60 4.26
N LYS A 102 9.80 -15.77 4.39
CA LYS A 102 9.30 -17.04 3.83
C LYS A 102 7.99 -17.53 4.46
N GLU A 103 7.76 -17.19 5.73
CA GLU A 103 6.57 -17.61 6.45
C GLU A 103 5.42 -16.61 6.20
N LEU A 104 5.72 -15.30 6.21
CA LEU A 104 4.71 -14.25 6.11
C LEU A 104 4.28 -13.95 4.68
N SER A 105 5.15 -14.11 3.68
CA SER A 105 4.87 -13.71 2.29
C SER A 105 3.57 -14.28 1.73
N LYS A 106 3.27 -15.55 2.03
CA LYS A 106 2.03 -16.19 1.58
C LYS A 106 0.80 -15.63 2.28
N GLU A 107 0.91 -15.35 3.58
CA GLU A 107 -0.20 -14.76 4.34
C GLU A 107 -0.44 -13.31 3.90
N VAL A 108 0.62 -12.51 3.69
CA VAL A 108 0.53 -11.16 3.14
C VAL A 108 -0.19 -11.16 1.81
N SER A 109 0.26 -11.99 0.87
CA SER A 109 -0.36 -12.12 -0.46
C SER A 109 -1.85 -12.52 -0.35
N SER A 110 -2.16 -13.45 0.54
CA SER A 110 -3.55 -13.90 0.75
C SER A 110 -4.44 -12.81 1.35
N ILE A 111 -3.90 -12.02 2.29
CA ILE A 111 -4.65 -10.91 2.91
C ILE A 111 -4.87 -9.81 1.88
N ILE A 112 -3.84 -9.38 1.15
CA ILE A 112 -3.97 -8.36 0.10
C ILE A 112 -4.99 -8.82 -0.95
N LYS A 113 -4.89 -10.07 -1.39
CA LYS A 113 -5.84 -10.66 -2.35
C LYS A 113 -7.28 -10.59 -1.81
N LEU A 114 -7.50 -11.02 -0.58
CA LEU A 114 -8.83 -11.00 0.04
C LEU A 114 -9.38 -9.58 0.14
N GLN A 115 -8.57 -8.63 0.58
CA GLN A 115 -8.98 -7.23 0.74
C GLN A 115 -9.32 -6.58 -0.62
N LEU A 116 -8.52 -6.80 -1.63
CA LEU A 116 -8.80 -6.30 -2.97
C LEU A 116 -10.02 -6.99 -3.60
N ASP A 117 -10.18 -8.31 -3.42
CA ASP A 117 -11.33 -9.06 -3.90
C ASP A 117 -12.65 -8.54 -3.27
N MET A 118 -12.61 -8.17 -1.99
CA MET A 118 -13.77 -7.57 -1.30
C MET A 118 -14.14 -6.19 -1.85
N MET A 119 -13.15 -5.32 -2.11
CA MET A 119 -13.39 -4.01 -2.72
C MET A 119 -14.01 -4.15 -4.11
N TYR A 120 -13.61 -5.16 -4.85
CA TYR A 120 -14.04 -5.38 -6.22
C TYR A 120 -15.39 -6.10 -6.37
N GLN A 121 -15.89 -6.73 -5.32
CA GLN A 121 -17.16 -7.50 -5.39
C GLN A 121 -18.39 -6.67 -5.08
N ASP A 122 -18.25 -5.50 -4.48
CA ASP A 122 -19.39 -4.74 -3.96
C ASP A 122 -20.18 -4.07 -5.12
N ASP A 123 -19.54 -3.27 -5.96
CA ASP A 123 -20.23 -2.53 -7.02
C ASP A 123 -19.47 -2.34 -8.35
N ASN A 124 -18.34 -3.00 -8.55
CA ASN A 124 -17.42 -2.82 -9.68
C ASN A 124 -16.83 -1.40 -9.83
N TYR A 125 -16.85 -0.59 -8.76
CA TYR A 125 -16.29 0.75 -8.74
C TYR A 125 -15.45 0.92 -7.48
N ILE A 126 -14.21 1.40 -7.60
CA ILE A 126 -13.40 1.75 -6.44
C ILE A 126 -13.72 3.19 -6.03
N ASP A 127 -14.40 3.32 -4.92
CA ASP A 127 -14.68 4.61 -4.33
C ASP A 127 -13.43 5.26 -3.68
N LYS A 128 -13.62 6.46 -3.13
CA LYS A 128 -12.52 7.21 -2.52
C LYS A 128 -11.95 6.49 -1.28
N ASP A 129 -12.79 5.87 -0.48
CA ASP A 129 -12.38 5.24 0.78
C ASP A 129 -11.64 3.93 0.49
N GLU A 130 -12.08 3.17 -0.49
CA GLU A 130 -11.39 1.99 -1.00
C GLU A 130 -10.03 2.32 -1.64
N SER A 131 -9.96 3.42 -2.38
CA SER A 131 -8.69 3.92 -2.92
C SER A 131 -7.70 4.29 -1.82
N ILE A 132 -8.18 4.91 -0.74
CA ILE A 132 -7.36 5.20 0.44
C ILE A 132 -6.94 3.89 1.13
N HIS A 133 -7.87 2.95 1.27
CA HIS A 133 -7.58 1.66 1.88
C HIS A 133 -6.52 0.86 1.11
N LYS A 134 -6.55 0.86 -0.23
CA LYS A 134 -5.49 0.26 -1.07
C LYS A 134 -4.11 0.79 -0.71
N VAL A 135 -3.98 2.10 -0.53
CA VAL A 135 -2.71 2.74 -0.15
C VAL A 135 -2.33 2.42 1.28
N ASN A 136 -3.30 2.38 2.17
CA ASN A 136 -3.05 2.01 3.56
C ASN A 136 -2.58 0.55 3.68
N LEU A 137 -3.12 -0.36 2.87
CA LEU A 137 -2.64 -1.74 2.77
C LEU A 137 -1.20 -1.81 2.26
N GLN A 138 -0.89 -1.10 1.17
CA GLN A 138 0.46 -1.04 0.62
C GLN A 138 1.47 -0.57 1.68
N ASP A 139 1.18 0.53 2.36
CA ASP A 139 2.03 1.07 3.41
C ASP A 139 2.12 0.15 4.64
N ALA A 140 0.99 -0.39 5.11
CA ALA A 140 0.97 -1.27 6.27
C ALA A 140 1.90 -2.48 6.09
N PHE A 141 1.84 -3.13 4.93
CA PHE A 141 2.70 -4.26 4.61
C PHE A 141 4.08 -3.87 4.03
N GLY A 142 4.36 -2.57 3.88
CA GLY A 142 5.62 -2.09 3.34
C GLY A 142 5.91 -2.63 1.94
N LEU A 143 4.89 -2.71 1.09
CA LEU A 143 5.03 -3.11 -0.29
C LEU A 143 5.47 -1.92 -1.13
N ASN A 144 6.46 -2.11 -1.98
CA ASN A 144 6.72 -1.13 -3.03
C ASN A 144 5.62 -1.19 -4.11
N TYR A 145 5.62 -0.19 -4.99
CA TYR A 145 4.59 -0.08 -6.02
C TYR A 145 4.52 -1.31 -6.93
N ASP A 146 5.68 -1.82 -7.35
CA ASP A 146 5.76 -2.95 -8.28
C ASP A 146 5.28 -4.25 -7.62
N GLU A 147 5.62 -4.48 -6.36
CA GLU A 147 5.14 -5.63 -5.58
C GLU A 147 3.61 -5.58 -5.42
N PHE A 148 3.07 -4.42 -5.06
CA PHE A 148 1.62 -4.25 -4.91
C PHE A 148 0.89 -4.40 -6.24
N LEU A 149 1.44 -3.84 -7.32
CA LEU A 149 0.91 -3.95 -8.67
C LEU A 149 0.91 -5.42 -9.15
N LEU A 150 1.99 -6.15 -8.88
CA LEU A 150 2.07 -7.57 -9.24
C LEU A 150 0.98 -8.40 -8.55
N LEU A 151 0.76 -8.18 -7.25
CA LEU A 151 -0.29 -8.84 -6.50
C LEU A 151 -1.69 -8.47 -7.02
N SER A 152 -1.91 -7.19 -7.31
CA SER A 152 -3.18 -6.70 -7.85
C SER A 152 -3.47 -7.28 -9.23
N ASN A 153 -2.50 -7.31 -10.12
CA ASN A 153 -2.62 -7.92 -11.45
C ASN A 153 -2.96 -9.42 -11.36
N GLN A 154 -2.35 -10.15 -10.45
CA GLN A 154 -2.64 -11.57 -10.27
C GLN A 154 -4.09 -11.80 -9.84
N ILE A 155 -4.65 -10.94 -9.01
CA ILE A 155 -6.05 -11.01 -8.58
C ILE A 155 -6.99 -10.80 -9.76
N VAL A 156 -6.73 -9.78 -10.58
CA VAL A 156 -7.52 -9.50 -11.78
C VAL A 156 -7.47 -10.69 -12.75
N LEU A 157 -6.29 -11.26 -12.99
CA LEU A 157 -6.14 -12.44 -13.84
C LEU A 157 -6.91 -13.65 -13.30
N ASP A 158 -6.82 -13.91 -12.01
CA ASP A 158 -7.56 -15.01 -11.36
C ASP A 158 -9.08 -14.82 -11.50
N SER A 159 -9.56 -13.58 -11.44
CA SER A 159 -10.96 -13.24 -11.58
C SER A 159 -11.45 -13.37 -13.03
N LEU A 160 -10.67 -12.86 -14.00
CA LEU A 160 -10.96 -13.04 -15.43
C LEU A 160 -11.04 -14.53 -15.79
N ASN A 161 -10.16 -15.36 -15.24
CA ASN A 161 -10.20 -16.80 -15.42
C ASN A 161 -11.45 -17.48 -14.81
N ARG A 162 -12.06 -16.87 -13.79
CA ARG A 162 -13.35 -17.30 -13.23
C ARG A 162 -14.55 -16.84 -14.06
N GLY A 163 -14.35 -15.93 -15.01
CA GLY A 163 -15.40 -15.33 -15.83
C GLY A 163 -16.08 -14.10 -15.20
N ASP A 164 -15.44 -13.49 -14.21
CA ASP A 164 -15.93 -12.27 -13.59
C ASP A 164 -15.81 -11.08 -14.56
N ASN A 165 -16.75 -10.12 -14.49
CA ASN A 165 -16.77 -8.98 -15.39
C ASN A 165 -16.12 -7.77 -14.71
N TRP A 166 -14.89 -7.44 -15.12
CA TRP A 166 -14.03 -6.44 -14.48
C TRP A 166 -13.90 -5.11 -15.23
N ILE A 167 -14.94 -4.65 -15.89
CA ILE A 167 -14.86 -3.62 -16.93
C ILE A 167 -14.49 -2.22 -16.41
N GLU A 168 -14.47 -1.92 -15.09
CA GLU A 168 -14.32 -0.52 -14.63
C GLU A 168 -13.39 -0.27 -13.44
N ILE A 169 -12.64 -1.22 -12.92
CA ILE A 169 -12.10 -1.18 -11.54
C ILE A 169 -10.78 -0.48 -11.49
N ASP A 170 -10.09 0.08 -11.80
CA ASP A 170 -8.75 0.69 -11.85
C ASP A 170 -8.19 0.48 -13.27
N SER A 171 -8.48 1.44 -14.11
CA SER A 171 -8.19 1.34 -15.54
C SER A 171 -6.76 0.93 -15.89
N PHE A 172 -5.78 1.20 -15.02
CA PHE A 172 -4.39 0.84 -15.25
C PHE A 172 -4.11 -0.63 -14.93
N ILE A 173 -4.51 -1.10 -13.75
CA ILE A 173 -4.32 -2.49 -13.33
C ILE A 173 -5.14 -3.41 -14.22
N THR A 174 -6.39 -3.06 -14.44
CA THR A 174 -7.31 -3.83 -15.29
C THR A 174 -6.80 -3.91 -16.73
N THR A 175 -6.30 -2.82 -17.29
CA THR A 175 -5.79 -2.79 -18.67
C THR A 175 -4.59 -3.70 -18.84
N ASN A 176 -3.59 -3.64 -17.95
CA ASN A 176 -2.40 -4.49 -18.06
C ASN A 176 -2.72 -5.97 -17.83
N ALA A 177 -3.51 -6.29 -16.81
CA ALA A 177 -3.93 -7.65 -16.55
C ALA A 177 -4.80 -8.22 -17.68
N TYR A 178 -5.70 -7.40 -18.23
CA TYR A 178 -6.54 -7.77 -19.36
C TYR A 178 -5.71 -8.07 -20.61
N TYR A 179 -4.76 -7.22 -20.98
CA TYR A 179 -3.91 -7.49 -22.16
C TYR A 179 -3.07 -8.74 -21.96
N SER A 180 -2.49 -8.95 -20.78
CA SER A 180 -1.75 -10.19 -20.50
C SER A 180 -2.64 -11.44 -20.58
N TRP A 181 -3.90 -11.32 -20.14
CA TRP A 181 -4.86 -12.41 -20.23
C TRP A 181 -5.30 -12.65 -21.69
N VAL A 182 -5.54 -11.59 -22.47
CA VAL A 182 -5.87 -11.68 -23.90
C VAL A 182 -4.74 -12.34 -24.67
N GLU A 183 -3.49 -11.89 -24.48
CA GLU A 183 -2.31 -12.52 -25.11
C GLU A 183 -2.20 -14.01 -24.80
N ALA A 184 -2.48 -14.40 -23.54
CA ALA A 184 -2.44 -15.80 -23.12
C ALA A 184 -3.60 -16.65 -23.68
N ASN A 185 -4.72 -16.02 -24.06
CA ASN A 185 -5.95 -16.71 -24.45
C ASN A 185 -6.44 -16.35 -25.88
N GLU A 186 -5.59 -15.72 -26.71
CA GLU A 186 -5.95 -15.26 -28.08
C GLU A 186 -6.66 -16.30 -28.96
N SER A 187 -6.39 -17.57 -28.75
CA SER A 187 -7.03 -18.66 -29.50
C SER A 187 -8.46 -19.00 -29.06
N SER A 188 -8.95 -18.43 -27.96
CA SER A 188 -10.22 -18.79 -27.34
C SER A 188 -11.28 -17.67 -27.38
N ILE A 189 -10.91 -16.45 -27.81
CA ILE A 189 -11.77 -15.29 -27.68
C ILE A 189 -12.20 -14.77 -29.05
N ASN A 190 -13.46 -15.06 -29.39
CA ASN A 190 -14.21 -14.22 -30.35
C ASN A 190 -14.80 -13.04 -29.57
N PHE A 191 -14.03 -11.99 -29.36
CA PHE A 191 -14.47 -10.79 -28.65
C PHE A 191 -14.81 -9.71 -29.68
N GLU A 192 -16.06 -9.28 -29.76
CA GLU A 192 -16.38 -7.95 -30.27
C GLU A 192 -15.82 -6.94 -29.27
N LEU A 193 -14.61 -6.45 -29.54
CA LEU A 193 -14.06 -5.30 -28.84
C LEU A 193 -15.02 -4.12 -29.06
N GLN A 194 -15.84 -3.79 -28.06
CA GLN A 194 -16.24 -2.40 -27.90
C GLN A 194 -14.93 -1.63 -27.76
N GLU A 195 -14.69 -0.70 -28.68
CA GLU A 195 -13.58 0.23 -28.62
C GLU A 195 -13.60 0.91 -27.24
N THR A 196 -12.84 0.36 -26.28
CA THR A 196 -12.56 1.06 -25.05
C THR A 196 -11.78 2.31 -25.43
N GLU A 197 -12.24 3.43 -24.95
CA GLU A 197 -11.72 4.76 -25.24
C GLU A 197 -10.20 4.74 -25.32
N ILE A 198 -9.67 5.20 -26.45
CA ILE A 198 -8.24 5.35 -26.67
C ILE A 198 -7.69 6.12 -25.47
N ARG A 199 -6.79 5.54 -24.74
CA ARG A 199 -6.14 6.12 -23.58
C ARG A 199 -5.77 7.58 -23.88
N SER A 200 -6.48 8.52 -23.27
CA SER A 200 -6.30 9.94 -23.51
C SER A 200 -5.30 10.52 -22.51
N ARG A 201 -4.41 11.39 -22.96
CA ARG A 201 -3.57 12.24 -22.09
C ARG A 201 -4.38 13.31 -21.35
N HIS A 202 -5.67 13.40 -21.64
CA HIS A 202 -6.52 14.41 -21.04
C HIS A 202 -6.68 14.14 -19.54
N ILE A 203 -6.25 15.11 -18.73
CA ILE A 203 -6.46 15.10 -17.28
C ILE A 203 -7.76 15.85 -17.01
N GLU A 204 -8.69 15.21 -16.34
CA GLU A 204 -9.98 15.78 -15.98
C GLU A 204 -9.83 17.03 -15.11
N GLN A 205 -10.78 17.97 -15.21
CA GLN A 205 -10.70 19.23 -14.47
C GLN A 205 -10.77 19.01 -12.95
N SER A 206 -11.58 18.08 -12.49
CA SER A 206 -11.64 17.70 -11.07
C SER A 206 -10.28 17.29 -10.52
N ILE A 207 -9.55 16.46 -11.26
CA ILE A 207 -8.21 16.01 -10.88
C ILE A 207 -7.23 17.18 -10.87
N LYS A 208 -7.31 18.07 -11.86
CA LYS A 208 -6.49 19.29 -11.88
C LYS A 208 -6.74 20.18 -10.68
N ASP A 209 -8.00 20.36 -10.30
CA ASP A 209 -8.39 21.19 -9.15
C ASP A 209 -7.86 20.58 -7.86
N ASP A 210 -7.96 19.27 -7.68
CA ASP A 210 -7.46 18.55 -6.52
C ASP A 210 -5.93 18.62 -6.43
N VAL A 211 -5.23 18.39 -7.53
CA VAL A 211 -3.76 18.50 -7.60
C VAL A 211 -3.31 19.95 -7.33
N TRP A 212 -4.01 20.93 -7.89
CA TRP A 212 -3.73 22.36 -7.64
C TRP A 212 -3.83 22.70 -6.15
N ASN A 213 -4.88 22.21 -5.50
CA ASN A 213 -5.10 22.42 -4.06
C ASN A 213 -4.04 21.69 -3.22
N ARG A 214 -3.68 20.45 -3.56
CA ARG A 214 -2.65 19.68 -2.86
C ARG A 214 -1.28 20.35 -2.93
N ASP A 215 -0.89 20.80 -4.12
CA ASP A 215 0.43 21.37 -4.39
C ASP A 215 0.47 22.88 -4.10
N ASN A 216 -0.66 23.46 -3.60
CA ASN A 216 -0.79 24.88 -3.26
C ASN A 216 -0.47 25.84 -4.42
N GLY A 217 -0.76 25.46 -5.65
CA GLY A 217 -0.44 26.25 -6.84
C GLY A 217 1.05 26.53 -7.00
N LYS A 218 1.91 25.56 -6.65
CA LYS A 218 3.37 25.68 -6.73
C LYS A 218 4.01 24.44 -7.34
N CYS A 219 5.12 24.65 -8.01
CA CYS A 219 5.97 23.55 -8.47
C CYS A 219 6.46 22.73 -7.26
N VAL A 220 6.22 21.42 -7.26
CA VAL A 220 6.62 20.54 -6.17
C VAL A 220 8.14 20.40 -6.05
N GLU A 221 8.89 20.63 -7.13
CA GLU A 221 10.34 20.53 -7.15
C GLU A 221 11.05 21.81 -6.65
N CYS A 222 10.64 23.00 -7.10
CA CYS A 222 11.36 24.24 -6.81
C CYS A 222 10.55 25.31 -6.10
N GLY A 223 9.25 25.07 -5.88
CA GLY A 223 8.37 26.03 -5.20
C GLY A 223 7.93 27.23 -6.04
N SER A 224 8.30 27.34 -7.31
CA SER A 224 7.87 28.41 -8.21
C SER A 224 6.35 28.35 -8.43
N ASN A 225 5.72 29.50 -8.55
CA ASN A 225 4.30 29.65 -8.93
C ASN A 225 4.11 30.15 -10.37
N GLU A 226 5.16 30.21 -11.17
CA GLU A 226 5.12 30.70 -12.54
C GLU A 226 5.14 29.54 -13.53
N LYS A 227 4.34 29.66 -14.60
CA LYS A 227 4.27 28.71 -15.71
C LYS A 227 4.14 27.27 -15.25
N LEU A 228 3.15 27.02 -14.40
CA LEU A 228 2.86 25.69 -13.88
C LEU A 228 2.15 24.83 -14.94
N GLU A 229 2.58 23.60 -15.02
CA GLU A 229 2.05 22.55 -15.88
C GLU A 229 1.70 21.33 -15.05
N PHE A 230 0.61 20.62 -15.42
CA PHE A 230 0.28 19.33 -14.84
C PHE A 230 1.09 18.26 -15.54
N ASP A 231 1.91 17.55 -14.79
CA ASP A 231 2.78 16.50 -15.29
C ASP A 231 2.52 15.17 -14.59
N HIS A 232 2.74 14.08 -15.31
CA HIS A 232 2.62 12.73 -14.77
C HIS A 232 3.90 12.34 -14.00
N ILE A 233 3.80 11.97 -12.73
CA ILE A 233 4.92 11.45 -11.92
C ILE A 233 5.53 10.23 -12.64
N ILE A 234 4.71 9.23 -12.93
CA ILE A 234 5.03 8.18 -13.89
C ILE A 234 4.57 8.65 -15.26
N PRO A 235 5.47 8.83 -16.23
CA PRO A 235 5.13 9.36 -17.54
C PRO A 235 3.99 8.58 -18.20
N PHE A 236 3.08 9.29 -18.86
CA PHE A 236 1.99 8.68 -19.61
C PHE A 236 2.48 7.66 -20.65
N SER A 237 3.63 7.91 -21.27
CA SER A 237 4.29 6.97 -22.21
C SER A 237 4.78 5.69 -21.54
N LYS A 238 4.97 5.71 -20.23
CA LYS A 238 5.38 4.55 -19.41
C LYS A 238 4.23 3.94 -18.63
N GLY A 239 3.00 4.23 -19.01
CA GLY A 239 1.83 3.65 -18.38
C GLY A 239 1.21 4.50 -17.26
N GLY A 240 1.74 5.69 -16.97
CA GLY A 240 1.20 6.56 -15.92
C GLY A 240 -0.27 6.91 -16.12
N SER A 241 -1.06 6.85 -15.05
CA SER A 241 -2.50 7.14 -15.04
C SER A 241 -2.78 8.64 -14.92
N ASN A 242 -3.99 9.06 -15.32
CA ASN A 242 -4.49 10.42 -15.13
C ASN A 242 -5.11 10.63 -13.72
N THR A 243 -4.63 9.93 -12.70
CA THR A 243 -5.17 10.02 -11.35
C THR A 243 -4.51 11.13 -10.55
N TYR A 244 -5.22 11.67 -9.57
CA TYR A 244 -4.74 12.66 -8.61
C TYR A 244 -3.34 12.36 -8.04
N ARG A 245 -3.00 11.09 -7.85
CA ARG A 245 -1.73 10.64 -7.27
C ARG A 245 -0.59 10.64 -8.26
N ASN A 246 -0.88 10.42 -9.53
CA ASN A 246 0.13 10.37 -10.57
C ASN A 246 0.30 11.71 -11.30
N ILE A 247 -0.47 12.73 -10.93
CA ILE A 247 -0.34 14.09 -11.48
C ILE A 247 0.28 15.00 -10.43
N GLN A 248 1.18 15.87 -10.85
CA GLN A 248 1.86 16.85 -10.02
C GLN A 248 1.95 18.20 -10.73
N LEU A 249 2.15 19.30 -9.98
CA LEU A 249 2.45 20.59 -10.52
C LEU A 249 3.96 20.78 -10.67
N LEU A 250 4.43 21.00 -11.89
CA LEU A 250 5.80 21.41 -12.17
C LEU A 250 5.81 22.75 -12.90
N CYS A 251 6.79 23.60 -12.65
CA CYS A 251 7.05 24.72 -13.54
C CYS A 251 7.69 24.21 -14.84
N GLU A 252 7.55 24.97 -15.91
CA GLU A 252 8.07 24.62 -17.24
C GLU A 252 9.54 24.15 -17.22
N PRO A 253 10.49 24.81 -16.51
CA PRO A 253 11.88 24.34 -16.44
C PRO A 253 12.04 22.98 -15.74
N CYS A 254 11.34 22.76 -14.62
CA CYS A 254 11.40 21.49 -13.89
C CYS A 254 10.77 20.36 -14.71
N ASN A 255 9.62 20.61 -15.35
CA ASN A 255 8.96 19.65 -16.22
C ASN A 255 9.85 19.22 -17.40
N ARG A 256 10.50 20.14 -18.05
CA ARG A 256 11.46 19.84 -19.12
C ARG A 256 12.69 19.06 -18.63
N THR A 257 13.16 19.34 -17.42
CA THR A 257 14.30 18.62 -16.81
C THR A 257 13.91 17.19 -16.46
N LYS A 258 12.70 16.98 -15.92
CA LYS A 258 12.16 15.68 -15.63
C LYS A 258 11.96 14.85 -16.91
N SER A 259 11.37 15.44 -17.96
CA SER A 259 11.09 14.78 -19.24
C SER A 259 10.28 13.48 -19.04
N ASP A 260 10.81 12.34 -19.47
CA ASP A 260 10.20 11.01 -19.35
C ASP A 260 10.74 10.18 -18.17
N LYS A 261 11.44 10.81 -17.23
CA LYS A 261 11.90 10.14 -16.01
C LYS A 261 10.76 10.05 -15.03
N ILE A 262 10.77 8.98 -14.23
CA ILE A 262 9.88 8.84 -13.07
C ILE A 262 10.35 9.84 -12.01
N GLY A 263 9.43 10.64 -11.52
CA GLY A 263 9.70 11.71 -10.53
C GLY A 263 9.77 11.18 -9.12
#